data_5e9866ad971aa5dfe6a6f7d91a31a67e
#
_entry.id   5e9866ad971aa5dfe6a6f7d91a31a67e
#
_cell.length_a   1.000
_cell.length_b   1.000
_cell.length_c   1.000
_cell.angle_alpha   90.00
_cell.angle_beta   90.00
_cell.angle_gamma   90.00
#
_symmetry.space_group_name_H-M   'P 1'
#
loop_
_entity.id
_entity.type
_entity.pdbx_description
1 polymer ?
#
loop_
_entity_poly.entity_id
_entity_poly.type
_entity_poly.pdbx_seq_one_letter_code
_entity_poly.pdbx_strand_id
1 'polypeptide(L)'
;IIDASGKYLIPGLWDAHIHFSFDTDLAPYMPGLFLAHGVTSVRDTGGPIDLVVKMKDSSLMDPLNNPNVYIAGPLIDGTPNVYNNSSPSFPLLSIENNDIIDIESNVLGIVDREVDLLKAYEMLTENQFLAIMRIAKKANLRVTGHIPLSMTLFSAIDSGLNGIEHLR
;
A
#
# COMPACT_ATOMS: atom_id res chain seq x y z
N ILE A 1 -33.25 -17.06 3.62
CA ILE A 1 -32.81 -18.20 2.78
C ILE A 1 -32.71 -17.67 1.36
N ILE A 2 -31.54 -17.87 0.73
CA ILE A 2 -31.29 -17.53 -0.67
C ILE A 2 -31.30 -18.83 -1.46
N ASP A 3 -32.14 -18.94 -2.50
CA ASP A 3 -32.11 -20.08 -3.42
C ASP A 3 -30.91 -19.92 -4.37
N ALA A 4 -29.93 -20.79 -4.25
CA ALA A 4 -28.74 -20.86 -5.08
C ALA A 4 -28.75 -22.03 -6.07
N SER A 5 -29.92 -22.61 -6.38
CA SER A 5 -30.04 -23.71 -7.33
C SER A 5 -29.45 -23.34 -8.68
N GLY A 6 -28.52 -24.14 -9.20
CA GLY A 6 -27.80 -23.91 -10.46
C GLY A 6 -26.76 -22.76 -10.39
N LYS A 7 -26.41 -22.28 -9.22
CA LYS A 7 -25.36 -21.27 -8.98
C LYS A 7 -24.13 -21.90 -8.33
N TYR A 8 -23.03 -21.20 -8.43
CA TYR A 8 -21.78 -21.55 -7.73
C TYR A 8 -21.51 -20.49 -6.66
N LEU A 9 -21.14 -20.93 -5.45
CA LEU A 9 -20.69 -20.05 -4.39
C LEU A 9 -19.15 -20.04 -4.39
N ILE A 10 -18.59 -18.86 -4.48
CA ILE A 10 -17.13 -18.64 -4.39
C ILE A 10 -16.83 -17.64 -3.26
N PRO A 11 -15.61 -17.64 -2.70
CA PRO A 11 -15.17 -16.55 -1.83
C PRO A 11 -15.25 -15.20 -2.57
N GLY A 12 -15.42 -14.11 -1.81
CA GLY A 12 -15.34 -12.77 -2.37
C GLY A 12 -13.98 -12.51 -3.02
N LEU A 13 -13.96 -11.69 -4.07
CA LEU A 13 -12.75 -11.37 -4.80
C LEU A 13 -11.85 -10.45 -3.98
N TRP A 14 -10.55 -10.53 -4.26
CA TRP A 14 -9.51 -9.63 -3.75
C TRP A 14 -9.00 -8.73 -4.88
N ASP A 15 -8.94 -7.41 -4.62
CA ASP A 15 -8.09 -6.51 -5.39
C ASP A 15 -6.84 -6.21 -4.56
N ALA A 16 -5.71 -6.77 -4.97
CA ALA A 16 -4.47 -6.73 -4.20
C ALA A 16 -3.63 -5.47 -4.46
N HIS A 17 -4.09 -4.56 -5.33
CA HIS A 17 -3.34 -3.35 -5.64
C HIS A 17 -4.25 -2.21 -6.07
N ILE A 18 -4.61 -1.36 -5.12
CA ILE A 18 -5.38 -0.15 -5.37
C ILE A 18 -4.69 1.08 -4.75
N HIS A 19 -5.19 2.25 -5.10
CA HIS A 19 -4.85 3.53 -4.49
C HIS A 19 -6.11 4.37 -4.35
N PHE A 20 -6.70 4.45 -3.16
CA PHE A 20 -7.85 5.33 -2.90
C PHE A 20 -7.55 6.80 -3.18
N SER A 21 -6.30 7.20 -2.95
CA SER A 21 -5.85 8.58 -3.07
C SER A 21 -5.40 8.98 -4.48
N PHE A 22 -5.47 8.08 -5.46
CA PHE A 22 -5.17 8.45 -6.84
C PHE A 22 -6.17 9.48 -7.40
N ASP A 23 -7.43 9.32 -7.01
CA ASP A 23 -8.50 10.29 -7.24
C ASP A 23 -9.32 10.45 -5.95
N THR A 24 -9.07 11.54 -5.24
CA THR A 24 -9.70 11.81 -3.94
C THR A 24 -11.20 12.09 -4.02
N ASP A 25 -11.70 12.54 -5.17
CA ASP A 25 -13.13 12.77 -5.39
C ASP A 25 -13.87 11.43 -5.60
N LEU A 26 -13.19 10.44 -6.16
CA LEU A 26 -13.73 9.10 -6.35
C LEU A 26 -13.61 8.23 -5.09
N ALA A 27 -12.63 8.45 -4.24
CA ALA A 27 -12.33 7.63 -3.07
C ALA A 27 -13.56 7.28 -2.22
N PRO A 28 -14.50 8.19 -1.90
CA PRO A 28 -15.68 7.86 -1.08
C PRO A 28 -16.65 6.86 -1.72
N TYR A 29 -16.61 6.72 -3.05
CA TYR A 29 -17.51 5.86 -3.81
C TYR A 29 -16.88 4.48 -4.12
N MET A 30 -15.57 4.37 -4.06
CA MET A 30 -14.84 3.13 -4.40
C MET A 30 -15.30 1.92 -3.58
N PRO A 31 -15.55 2.00 -2.24
CA PRO A 31 -16.00 0.85 -1.47
C PRO A 31 -17.28 0.22 -2.00
N GLY A 32 -18.28 1.04 -2.32
CA GLY A 32 -19.53 0.56 -2.91
C GLY A 32 -19.35 -0.07 -4.30
N LEU A 33 -18.47 0.49 -5.12
CA LEU A 33 -18.13 -0.06 -6.44
C LEU A 33 -17.44 -1.42 -6.32
N PHE A 34 -16.48 -1.58 -5.40
CA PHE A 34 -15.85 -2.88 -5.15
C PHE A 34 -16.87 -3.95 -4.78
N LEU A 35 -17.72 -3.67 -3.78
CA LEU A 35 -18.73 -4.62 -3.35
C LEU A 35 -19.74 -4.96 -4.46
N ALA A 36 -20.16 -3.97 -5.26
CA ALA A 36 -21.07 -4.18 -6.39
C ALA A 36 -20.49 -5.15 -7.44
N HIS A 37 -19.17 -5.27 -7.52
CA HIS A 37 -18.46 -6.18 -8.43
C HIS A 37 -17.92 -7.44 -7.72
N GLY A 38 -18.34 -7.69 -6.47
CA GLY A 38 -17.95 -8.89 -5.72
C GLY A 38 -16.54 -8.83 -5.13
N VAL A 39 -15.87 -7.67 -5.15
CA VAL A 39 -14.58 -7.46 -4.49
C VAL A 39 -14.85 -7.13 -3.03
N THR A 40 -14.52 -8.07 -2.14
CA THR A 40 -14.80 -7.99 -0.70
C THR A 40 -13.57 -7.67 0.13
N SER A 41 -12.39 -7.61 -0.48
CA SER A 41 -11.15 -7.23 0.18
C SER A 41 -10.27 -6.46 -0.80
N VAL A 42 -9.62 -5.41 -0.32
CA VAL A 42 -8.73 -4.57 -1.11
C VAL A 42 -7.44 -4.29 -0.34
N ARG A 43 -6.35 -4.07 -1.07
CA ARG A 43 -5.07 -3.65 -0.52
C ARG A 43 -4.66 -2.33 -1.15
N ASP A 44 -4.72 -1.24 -0.36
CA ASP A 44 -4.18 0.05 -0.77
C ASP A 44 -2.66 0.03 -0.58
N THR A 45 -1.95 0.15 -1.68
CA THR A 45 -0.49 0.02 -1.74
C THR A 45 0.23 1.36 -1.81
N GLY A 46 -0.45 2.48 -1.55
CA GLY A 46 0.20 3.79 -1.48
C GLY A 46 -0.78 4.97 -1.45
N GLY A 47 -0.61 5.82 -0.45
CA GLY A 47 -1.38 7.04 -0.31
C GLY A 47 -1.08 7.79 0.99
N PRO A 48 -1.50 9.06 1.11
CA PRO A 48 -1.35 9.82 2.34
C PRO A 48 -1.91 9.07 3.54
N ILE A 49 -1.11 8.93 4.60
CA ILE A 49 -1.40 8.05 5.73
C ILE A 49 -2.77 8.33 6.37
N ASP A 50 -3.16 9.59 6.53
CA ASP A 50 -4.44 9.94 7.16
C ASP A 50 -5.64 9.52 6.31
N LEU A 51 -5.52 9.58 4.97
CA LEU A 51 -6.59 9.15 4.08
C LEU A 51 -6.76 7.63 4.11
N VAL A 52 -5.67 6.88 3.96
CA VAL A 52 -5.76 5.41 3.90
C VAL A 52 -6.16 4.82 5.25
N VAL A 53 -5.71 5.40 6.38
CA VAL A 53 -6.18 5.03 7.72
C VAL A 53 -7.68 5.29 7.86
N LYS A 54 -8.18 6.46 7.43
CA LYS A 54 -9.62 6.75 7.43
C LYS A 54 -10.43 5.74 6.61
N MET A 55 -9.92 5.28 5.47
CA MET A 55 -10.60 4.26 4.66
C MET A 55 -10.63 2.91 5.38
N LYS A 56 -9.54 2.51 6.04
CA LYS A 56 -9.48 1.30 6.87
C LYS A 56 -10.44 1.39 8.05
N ASP A 57 -10.46 2.51 8.78
CA ASP A 57 -11.36 2.70 9.92
C ASP A 57 -12.83 2.66 9.49
N SER A 58 -13.17 3.29 8.37
CA SER A 58 -14.53 3.24 7.81
C SER A 58 -14.97 1.82 7.48
N SER A 59 -14.05 0.99 6.96
CA SER A 59 -14.30 -0.43 6.71
C SER A 59 -14.57 -1.20 8.01
N LEU A 60 -13.79 -0.95 9.06
CA LEU A 60 -13.98 -1.60 10.36
C LEU A 60 -15.28 -1.18 11.05
N MET A 61 -15.70 0.08 10.89
CA MET A 61 -16.93 0.61 11.49
C MET A 61 -18.20 0.12 10.79
N ASP A 62 -18.14 -0.09 9.47
CA ASP A 62 -19.29 -0.53 8.67
C ASP A 62 -18.89 -1.64 7.67
N PRO A 63 -18.62 -2.86 8.18
CA PRO A 63 -18.13 -3.96 7.36
C PRO A 63 -19.18 -4.54 6.38
N LEU A 64 -20.45 -4.15 6.49
CA LEU A 64 -21.47 -4.59 5.56
C LEU A 64 -21.51 -3.75 4.27
N ASN A 65 -21.06 -2.50 4.34
CA ASN A 65 -21.08 -1.56 3.23
C ASN A 65 -19.67 -1.21 2.71
N ASN A 66 -18.64 -1.85 3.25
CA ASN A 66 -17.24 -1.65 2.82
C ASN A 66 -16.54 -3.00 2.64
N PRO A 67 -15.59 -3.13 1.69
CA PRO A 67 -14.68 -4.26 1.63
C PRO A 67 -13.71 -4.22 2.83
N ASN A 68 -13.09 -5.34 3.18
CA ASN A 68 -11.95 -5.33 4.09
C ASN A 68 -10.81 -4.51 3.46
N VAL A 69 -10.28 -3.53 4.19
CA VAL A 69 -9.23 -2.63 3.69
C VAL A 69 -7.93 -2.89 4.41
N TYR A 70 -6.89 -3.26 3.65
CA TYR A 70 -5.50 -3.39 4.12
C TYR A 70 -4.69 -2.25 3.53
N ILE A 71 -3.80 -1.64 4.31
CA ILE A 71 -3.11 -0.41 3.92
C ILE A 71 -1.60 -0.51 4.10
N ALA A 72 -0.86 0.10 3.17
CA ALA A 72 0.59 0.27 3.27
C ALA A 72 1.03 1.66 3.80
N GLY A 73 0.12 2.63 3.82
CA GLY A 73 0.51 4.02 3.99
C GLY A 73 1.16 4.59 2.72
N PRO A 74 1.96 5.68 2.81
CA PRO A 74 2.61 6.26 1.65
C PRO A 74 3.65 5.31 1.04
N LEU A 75 3.87 5.46 -0.27
CA LEU A 75 5.04 4.88 -0.94
C LEU A 75 6.29 5.45 -0.28
N ILE A 76 7.17 4.61 0.24
CA ILE A 76 8.43 5.04 0.84
C ILE A 76 9.43 5.16 -0.30
N ASP A 77 9.73 6.39 -0.71
CA ASP A 77 10.57 6.68 -1.87
C ASP A 77 11.81 7.50 -1.50
N GLY A 78 12.81 7.49 -2.38
CA GLY A 78 14.00 8.35 -2.24
C GLY A 78 13.77 9.76 -2.78
N THR A 79 14.87 10.47 -3.05
CA THR A 79 14.87 11.83 -3.60
C THR A 79 15.45 11.84 -5.02
N PRO A 80 14.76 12.50 -5.99
CA PRO A 80 13.40 13.03 -5.95
C PRO A 80 12.37 11.89 -5.98
N ASN A 81 11.29 11.99 -5.18
CA ASN A 81 10.25 10.98 -5.20
C ASN A 81 9.38 11.08 -6.45
N VAL A 82 8.83 9.94 -6.89
CA VAL A 82 8.05 9.86 -8.15
C VAL A 82 6.67 10.49 -8.01
N TYR A 83 5.91 10.08 -6.99
CA TYR A 83 4.53 10.55 -6.78
C TYR A 83 4.49 11.73 -5.78
N ASN A 84 4.79 12.92 -6.25
CA ASN A 84 5.07 14.13 -5.46
C ASN A 84 4.07 15.28 -5.64
N ASN A 85 2.90 14.98 -6.20
CA ASN A 85 1.86 15.99 -6.52
C ASN A 85 2.26 17.00 -7.62
N SER A 86 3.18 16.63 -8.49
CA SER A 86 3.65 17.52 -9.58
C SER A 86 2.63 17.66 -10.72
N SER A 87 1.71 16.73 -10.87
CA SER A 87 0.63 16.77 -11.87
C SER A 87 -0.48 15.77 -11.49
N PRO A 88 -1.65 15.82 -12.16
CA PRO A 88 -2.72 14.82 -11.98
C PRO A 88 -2.29 13.38 -12.24
N SER A 89 -1.28 13.15 -13.07
CA SER A 89 -0.72 11.83 -13.34
C SER A 89 0.24 11.35 -12.22
N PHE A 90 0.71 12.26 -11.37
CA PHE A 90 1.60 12.01 -10.25
C PHE A 90 1.04 12.63 -8.97
N PRO A 91 -0.13 12.16 -8.49
CA PRO A 91 -0.72 12.66 -7.25
C PRO A 91 0.19 12.37 -6.05
N LEU A 92 -0.11 12.95 -4.88
CA LEU A 92 0.68 12.70 -3.68
C LEU A 92 0.38 11.31 -3.13
N LEU A 93 1.22 10.34 -3.47
CA LEU A 93 1.13 8.97 -2.94
C LEU A 93 2.34 8.60 -2.09
N SER A 94 3.46 9.32 -2.21
CA SER A 94 4.74 8.95 -1.60
C SER A 94 5.20 9.93 -0.54
N ILE A 95 6.10 9.43 0.31
CA ILE A 95 6.90 10.22 1.23
C ILE A 95 8.35 10.21 0.74
N GLU A 96 8.93 11.40 0.57
CA GLU A 96 10.30 11.59 0.14
C GLU A 96 11.28 11.43 1.30
N ASN A 97 12.40 10.77 1.04
CA ASN A 97 13.44 10.54 2.02
C ASN A 97 14.81 10.89 1.43
N ASN A 98 15.48 11.89 1.99
CA ASN A 98 16.77 12.35 1.50
C ASN A 98 17.91 11.42 1.96
N ASP A 99 17.81 10.88 3.17
CA ASP A 99 18.82 10.04 3.78
C ASP A 99 18.23 8.92 4.66
N ILE A 100 19.08 8.22 5.39
CA ILE A 100 18.68 7.13 6.29
C ILE A 100 17.94 7.66 7.53
N ILE A 101 18.21 8.87 7.98
CA ILE A 101 17.56 9.46 9.16
C ILE A 101 16.10 9.74 8.82
N ASP A 102 15.84 10.28 7.63
CA ASP A 102 14.47 10.47 7.13
C ASP A 102 13.74 9.12 7.04
N ILE A 103 14.38 8.09 6.48
CA ILE A 103 13.81 6.73 6.41
C ILE A 103 13.44 6.22 7.79
N GLU A 104 14.35 6.29 8.75
CA GLU A 104 14.10 5.76 10.09
C GLU A 104 12.94 6.51 10.77
N SER A 105 12.92 7.83 10.68
CA SER A 105 11.85 8.64 11.24
C SER A 105 10.49 8.38 10.58
N ASN A 106 10.45 8.45 9.25
CA ASN A 106 9.21 8.35 8.49
C ASN A 106 8.62 6.93 8.55
N VAL A 107 9.44 5.89 8.42
CA VAL A 107 8.97 4.50 8.48
C VAL A 107 8.48 4.13 9.87
N LEU A 108 9.12 4.59 10.94
CA LEU A 108 8.60 4.40 12.29
C LEU A 108 7.27 5.13 12.47
N GLY A 109 7.14 6.36 11.98
CA GLY A 109 5.86 7.08 12.00
C GLY A 109 4.75 6.37 11.22
N ILE A 110 5.06 5.70 10.11
CA ILE A 110 4.09 4.86 9.36
C ILE A 110 3.70 3.63 10.18
N VAL A 111 4.67 2.94 10.80
CA VAL A 111 4.43 1.76 11.64
C VAL A 111 3.52 2.09 12.83
N ASP A 112 3.72 3.24 13.46
CA ASP A 112 2.90 3.71 14.60
C ASP A 112 1.43 3.96 14.21
N ARG A 113 1.10 4.03 12.91
CA ARG A 113 -0.27 4.16 12.40
C ARG A 113 -0.94 2.81 12.09
N GLU A 114 -0.37 1.70 12.57
CA GLU A 114 -0.93 0.36 12.47
C GLU A 114 -1.27 -0.08 11.03
N VAL A 115 -0.34 0.21 10.10
CA VAL A 115 -0.41 -0.27 8.72
C VAL A 115 -0.24 -1.79 8.66
N ASP A 116 -0.76 -2.43 7.61
CA ASP A 116 -0.71 -3.89 7.45
C ASP A 116 0.57 -4.37 6.75
N LEU A 117 1.23 -3.46 6.02
CA LEU A 117 2.47 -3.72 5.29
C LEU A 117 3.19 -2.39 5.03
N LEU A 118 4.40 -2.45 4.49
CA LEU A 118 5.13 -1.28 3.97
C LEU A 118 5.33 -1.40 2.46
N LYS A 119 5.40 -0.27 1.76
CA LYS A 119 5.63 -0.21 0.32
C LYS A 119 6.92 0.56 0.00
N ALA A 120 7.97 -0.16 -0.43
CA ALA A 120 9.19 0.44 -0.95
C ALA A 120 9.02 0.88 -2.41
N TYR A 121 9.72 1.96 -2.81
CA TYR A 121 9.57 2.50 -4.15
C TYR A 121 10.92 2.75 -4.87
N GLU A 122 10.88 3.33 -6.08
CA GLU A 122 11.94 3.23 -7.10
C GLU A 122 13.22 4.03 -6.79
N MET A 123 13.09 5.21 -6.16
CA MET A 123 14.23 6.15 -6.00
C MET A 123 15.07 5.90 -4.75
N LEU A 124 14.78 4.84 -4.01
CA LEU A 124 15.56 4.44 -2.84
C LEU A 124 17.00 4.05 -3.22
N THR A 125 17.95 4.45 -2.40
CA THR A 125 19.28 3.83 -2.40
C THR A 125 19.22 2.46 -1.72
N GLU A 126 20.18 1.59 -2.02
CA GLU A 126 20.28 0.28 -1.36
C GLU A 126 20.31 0.40 0.18
N ASN A 127 21.08 1.34 0.73
CA ASN A 127 21.14 1.56 2.18
C ASN A 127 19.81 1.99 2.79
N GLN A 128 19.05 2.83 2.10
CA GLN A 128 17.70 3.22 2.52
C GLN A 128 16.75 2.02 2.49
N PHE A 129 16.78 1.22 1.42
CA PHE A 129 15.99 0.00 1.32
C PHE A 129 16.30 -0.99 2.44
N LEU A 130 17.58 -1.24 2.73
CA LEU A 130 18.00 -2.11 3.83
C LEU A 130 17.55 -1.58 5.20
N ALA A 131 17.50 -0.26 5.38
CA ALA A 131 16.97 0.34 6.61
C ALA A 131 15.45 0.06 6.75
N ILE A 132 14.67 0.19 5.67
CA ILE A 132 13.24 -0.17 5.66
C ILE A 132 13.07 -1.64 6.04
N MET A 133 13.82 -2.55 5.42
CA MET A 133 13.74 -3.99 5.69
C MET A 133 14.04 -4.32 7.15
N ARG A 134 15.03 -3.65 7.75
CA ARG A 134 15.39 -3.80 9.16
C ARG A 134 14.24 -3.36 10.10
N ILE A 135 13.61 -2.22 9.81
CA ILE A 135 12.49 -1.71 10.62
C ILE A 135 11.28 -2.62 10.46
N ALA A 136 10.92 -2.99 9.25
CA ALA A 136 9.81 -3.88 8.95
C ALA A 136 9.93 -5.22 9.69
N LYS A 137 11.13 -5.81 9.68
CA LYS A 137 11.41 -7.05 10.42
C LYS A 137 11.19 -6.90 11.92
N LYS A 138 11.60 -5.79 12.52
CA LYS A 138 11.38 -5.51 13.96
C LYS A 138 9.89 -5.32 14.28
N ALA A 139 9.15 -4.68 13.38
CA ALA A 139 7.72 -4.44 13.50
C ALA A 139 6.85 -5.65 13.10
N ASN A 140 7.47 -6.75 12.63
CA ASN A 140 6.78 -7.91 12.06
C ASN A 140 5.85 -7.54 10.89
N LEU A 141 6.25 -6.58 10.07
CA LEU A 141 5.54 -6.16 8.86
C LEU A 141 6.20 -6.75 7.62
N ARG A 142 5.40 -7.02 6.61
CA ARG A 142 5.89 -7.37 5.27
C ARG A 142 6.21 -6.12 4.49
N VAL A 143 7.18 -6.23 3.57
CA VAL A 143 7.52 -5.18 2.61
C VAL A 143 7.20 -5.68 1.21
N THR A 144 6.41 -4.91 0.49
CA THR A 144 6.19 -5.10 -0.95
C THR A 144 6.73 -3.86 -1.69
N GLY A 145 6.83 -3.91 -3.00
CA GLY A 145 7.23 -2.70 -3.71
C GLY A 145 7.68 -2.90 -5.14
N HIS A 146 8.18 -1.81 -5.69
CA HIS A 146 9.02 -1.83 -6.85
C HIS A 146 10.46 -2.13 -6.42
N ILE A 147 11.25 -2.69 -7.33
CA ILE A 147 12.68 -2.86 -7.09
C ILE A 147 13.33 -1.47 -7.20
N PRO A 148 14.05 -0.97 -6.18
CA PRO A 148 14.77 0.29 -6.31
C PRO A 148 15.70 0.28 -7.51
N LEU A 149 15.76 1.38 -8.25
CA LEU A 149 16.63 1.50 -9.45
C LEU A 149 18.12 1.31 -9.11
N SER A 150 18.49 1.46 -7.85
CA SER A 150 19.84 1.22 -7.32
C SER A 150 20.16 -0.26 -7.06
N MET A 151 19.17 -1.17 -7.21
CA MET A 151 19.30 -2.58 -6.81
C MET A 151 18.95 -3.53 -7.95
N THR A 152 19.39 -4.77 -7.84
CA THR A 152 18.90 -5.86 -8.67
C THR A 152 17.71 -6.56 -8.00
N LEU A 153 16.88 -7.25 -8.80
CA LEU A 153 15.81 -8.10 -8.28
C LEU A 153 16.33 -9.10 -7.23
N PHE A 154 17.43 -9.77 -7.53
CA PHE A 154 17.99 -10.77 -6.63
C PHE A 154 18.47 -10.16 -5.32
N SER A 155 19.15 -9.00 -5.36
CA SER A 155 19.59 -8.33 -4.13
C SER A 155 18.42 -7.86 -3.26
N ALA A 156 17.31 -7.40 -3.86
CA ALA A 156 16.12 -7.03 -3.11
C ALA A 156 15.44 -8.25 -2.45
N ILE A 157 15.34 -9.38 -3.17
CA ILE A 157 14.79 -10.63 -2.62
C ILE A 157 15.68 -11.16 -1.49
N ASP A 158 16.99 -11.22 -1.68
CA ASP A 158 17.96 -11.69 -0.67
C ASP A 158 17.93 -10.81 0.58
N SER A 159 17.58 -9.52 0.42
CA SER A 159 17.37 -8.59 1.54
C SER A 159 16.03 -8.79 2.26
N GLY A 160 15.16 -9.69 1.76
CA GLY A 160 13.92 -10.09 2.42
C GLY A 160 12.65 -9.44 1.86
N LEU A 161 12.68 -8.83 0.67
CA LEU A 161 11.46 -8.31 0.01
C LEU A 161 10.42 -9.43 -0.11
N ASN A 162 9.18 -9.16 0.33
CA ASN A 162 8.12 -10.17 0.41
C ASN A 162 7.20 -10.20 -0.81
N GLY A 163 7.16 -9.14 -1.58
CA GLY A 163 6.31 -9.04 -2.77
C GLY A 163 6.80 -8.00 -3.76
N ILE A 164 6.60 -8.28 -5.04
CA ILE A 164 6.92 -7.37 -6.14
C ILE A 164 5.62 -6.94 -6.79
N GLU A 165 5.46 -5.64 -6.93
CA GLU A 165 4.30 -5.07 -7.59
C GLU A 165 4.60 -4.88 -9.09
N HIS A 166 3.62 -5.25 -9.95
CA HIS A 166 3.66 -5.10 -11.42
C HIS A 166 4.81 -5.80 -12.15
N LEU A 167 5.57 -6.66 -11.50
CA LEU A 167 6.78 -7.29 -12.08
C LEU A 167 7.84 -6.24 -12.53
N ARG A 168 7.98 -5.15 -11.80
CA ARG A 168 8.89 -4.04 -12.06
C ARG A 168 9.91 -3.88 -10.96
#